data_133575d062c224d9b9d427afdf400906
#
_entry.id   133575d062c224d9b9d427afdf400906
#
_cell.length_a   1.000
_cell.length_b   1.000
_cell.length_c   1.000
_cell.angle_alpha   90.00
_cell.angle_beta   90.00
_cell.angle_gamma   90.00
#
_symmetry.space_group_name_H-M   'P 1'
#
loop_
_entity.id
_entity.type
_entity.pdbx_description
1 polymer ?
#
loop_
_entity_poly.entity_id
_entity_poly.type
_entity_poly.pdbx_seq_one_letter_code
_entity_poly.pdbx_strand_id
1 'polypeptide(L)'
;MNLFALGLNHNTAPLALREKVAFSSEELDTANQKIRAMLGNPAGGGIKEVAILSTCNRTEIYCAAEDSELASKKLKEFLAESKGVKFNELEEHLYVFLNDDAARHAFRVASGLDSMVLAKPRSSAR
;
A
#
# COMPACT_ATOMS: atom_id res chain seq x y z
N MET A 1 10.57 -11.05 -12.08
CA MET A 1 10.15 -10.31 -10.88
C MET A 1 8.76 -9.77 -11.09
N ASN A 2 7.91 -9.88 -10.08
CA ASN A 2 6.50 -9.52 -10.18
C ASN A 2 6.20 -8.28 -9.36
N LEU A 3 5.32 -7.45 -9.89
CA LEU A 3 4.82 -6.28 -9.17
C LEU A 3 3.52 -6.63 -8.46
N PHE A 4 3.30 -6.05 -7.28
CA PHE A 4 1.97 -6.06 -6.68
C PHE A 4 1.75 -4.78 -5.88
N ALA A 5 0.48 -4.43 -5.71
CA ALA A 5 0.04 -3.33 -4.87
C ALA A 5 -0.92 -3.88 -3.83
N LEU A 6 -0.65 -3.61 -2.57
CA LEU A 6 -1.50 -4.02 -1.46
C LEU A 6 -1.97 -2.78 -0.73
N GLY A 7 -3.26 -2.67 -0.47
CA GLY A 7 -3.70 -1.49 0.25
C GLY A 7 -5.17 -1.46 0.59
N LEU A 8 -5.56 -0.33 1.19
CA LEU A 8 -6.95 0.02 1.43
C LEU A 8 -7.13 1.51 1.18
N ASN A 9 -8.37 1.91 0.95
CA ASN A 9 -8.69 3.31 0.72
C ASN A 9 -10.06 3.65 1.29
N HIS A 10 -10.50 4.90 1.07
CA HIS A 10 -11.76 5.38 1.61
C HIS A 10 -13.00 4.66 1.06
N ASN A 11 -12.86 3.95 -0.06
CA ASN A 11 -13.94 3.12 -0.62
C ASN A 11 -14.00 1.73 -0.01
N THR A 12 -12.86 1.23 0.49
CA THR A 12 -12.77 -0.15 0.99
C THR A 12 -12.73 -0.24 2.51
N ALA A 13 -12.41 0.84 3.21
CA ALA A 13 -12.20 0.80 4.65
C ALA A 13 -12.78 2.05 5.35
N PRO A 14 -13.36 1.87 6.54
CA PRO A 14 -13.85 3.02 7.33
C PRO A 14 -12.68 3.86 7.86
N LEU A 15 -12.98 5.09 8.21
CA LEU A 15 -11.98 6.04 8.69
C LEU A 15 -11.18 5.51 9.88
N ALA A 16 -11.84 4.87 10.84
CA ALA A 16 -11.17 4.35 12.02
C ALA A 16 -10.06 3.35 11.66
N LEU A 17 -10.33 2.48 10.69
CA LEU A 17 -9.32 1.52 10.24
C LEU A 17 -8.22 2.20 9.44
N ARG A 18 -8.58 3.14 8.57
CA ARG A 18 -7.57 3.89 7.80
C ARG A 18 -6.60 4.62 8.71
N GLU A 19 -7.10 5.20 9.79
CA GLU A 19 -6.25 5.89 10.76
C GLU A 19 -5.30 4.93 11.47
N LYS A 20 -5.76 3.74 11.79
CA LYS A 20 -4.93 2.73 12.46
C LYS A 20 -3.77 2.24 11.60
N VAL A 21 -3.97 2.14 10.29
CA VAL A 21 -2.95 1.59 9.39
C VAL A 21 -2.12 2.65 8.67
N ALA A 22 -2.42 3.92 8.89
CA ALA A 22 -1.66 5.00 8.28
C ALA A 22 -0.21 5.02 8.79
N PHE A 23 0.70 5.45 7.93
CA PHE A 23 2.10 5.64 8.29
C PHE A 23 2.39 7.13 8.35
N SER A 24 3.01 7.58 9.44
CA SER A 24 3.54 8.93 9.51
C SER A 24 4.81 9.03 8.66
N SER A 25 5.23 10.25 8.34
CA SER A 25 6.46 10.44 7.59
C SER A 25 7.67 9.83 8.30
N GLU A 26 7.66 9.83 9.63
CA GLU A 26 8.74 9.24 10.42
C GLU A 26 8.75 7.71 10.36
N GLU A 27 7.57 7.11 10.22
CA GLU A 27 7.43 5.65 10.16
C GLU A 27 7.77 5.08 8.78
N LEU A 28 7.68 5.88 7.71
CA LEU A 28 7.83 5.39 6.35
C LEU A 28 9.18 4.72 6.11
N ASP A 29 10.27 5.35 6.50
CA ASP A 29 11.61 4.80 6.28
C ASP A 29 11.82 3.52 7.08
N THR A 30 11.40 3.53 8.35
CA THR A 30 11.52 2.36 9.22
C THR A 30 10.70 1.19 8.68
N ALA A 31 9.47 1.45 8.24
CA ALA A 31 8.61 0.41 7.67
C ALA A 31 9.22 -0.17 6.40
N ASN A 32 9.72 0.70 5.51
CA ASN A 32 10.36 0.28 4.28
C ASN A 32 11.53 -0.67 4.57
N GLN A 33 12.40 -0.28 5.49
CA GLN A 33 13.55 -1.08 5.87
C GLN A 33 13.14 -2.42 6.47
N LYS A 34 12.15 -2.41 7.35
CA LYS A 34 11.66 -3.64 8.00
C LYS A 34 11.06 -4.61 6.99
N ILE A 35 10.25 -4.11 6.06
CA ILE A 35 9.65 -4.96 5.05
C ILE A 35 10.74 -5.64 4.22
N ARG A 36 11.73 -4.88 3.77
CA ARG A 36 12.82 -5.42 2.97
C ARG A 36 13.68 -6.40 3.74
N ALA A 37 13.93 -6.13 5.03
CA ALA A 37 14.72 -7.02 5.87
C ALA A 37 13.98 -8.31 6.19
N MET A 38 12.70 -8.24 6.50
CA MET A 38 11.92 -9.41 6.94
C MET A 38 11.39 -10.23 5.77
N LEU A 39 11.06 -9.60 4.65
CA LEU A 39 10.39 -10.25 3.53
C LEU A 39 11.25 -10.30 2.26
N GLY A 40 12.51 -9.87 2.34
CA GLY A 40 13.43 -9.90 1.22
C GLY A 40 13.99 -11.28 0.90
N ASN A 41 13.89 -12.22 1.84
CA ASN A 41 14.35 -13.59 1.64
C ASN A 41 13.27 -14.45 0.97
N PRO A 42 13.61 -15.65 0.48
CA PRO A 42 12.63 -16.51 -0.18
C PRO A 42 11.42 -16.86 0.67
N ALA A 43 11.60 -17.02 1.98
CA ALA A 43 10.50 -17.36 2.89
C ALA A 43 9.48 -16.23 3.02
N GLY A 44 9.92 -14.99 2.78
CA GLY A 44 9.05 -13.81 2.79
C GLY A 44 8.53 -13.42 1.40
N GLY A 45 8.86 -14.18 0.38
CA GLY A 45 8.43 -13.90 -0.98
C GLY A 45 9.45 -13.14 -1.82
N GLY A 46 10.62 -12.80 -1.27
CA GLY A 46 11.70 -12.16 -2.00
C GLY A 46 11.39 -10.73 -2.44
N ILE A 47 10.88 -9.91 -1.53
CA ILE A 47 10.60 -8.49 -1.82
C ILE A 47 11.92 -7.74 -2.03
N LYS A 48 12.08 -7.15 -3.20
CA LYS A 48 13.29 -6.40 -3.56
C LYS A 48 13.09 -4.90 -3.51
N GLU A 49 11.91 -4.42 -3.89
CA GLU A 49 11.60 -3.01 -3.91
C GLU A 49 10.29 -2.75 -3.20
N VAL A 50 10.23 -1.65 -2.44
CA VAL A 50 9.05 -1.26 -1.68
C VAL A 50 8.83 0.24 -1.82
N ALA A 51 7.60 0.65 -2.10
CA ALA A 51 7.19 2.03 -2.05
C ALA A 51 5.89 2.10 -1.27
N ILE A 52 5.82 2.99 -0.29
CA ILE A 52 4.63 3.14 0.56
C ILE A 52 4.01 4.51 0.29
N LEU A 53 2.71 4.50 0.03
CA LEU A 53 1.91 5.70 -0.09
C LEU A 53 0.89 5.71 1.04
N SER A 54 0.95 6.72 1.91
CA SER A 54 0.03 6.83 3.03
C SER A 54 -0.51 8.25 3.11
N THR A 55 -1.81 8.38 2.95
CA THR A 55 -2.53 9.66 3.05
C THR A 55 -3.75 9.45 3.94
N CYS A 56 -4.53 10.50 4.18
CA CYS A 56 -5.75 10.36 4.96
C CYS A 56 -6.80 9.46 4.27
N ASN A 57 -6.70 9.30 2.95
CA ASN A 57 -7.65 8.52 2.16
C ASN A 57 -7.20 7.11 1.85
N ARG A 58 -5.90 6.82 1.93
CA ARG A 58 -5.38 5.51 1.53
C ARG A 58 -4.05 5.19 2.15
N THR A 59 -3.81 3.90 2.32
CA THR A 59 -2.49 3.35 2.60
C THR A 59 -2.25 2.24 1.59
N GLU A 60 -1.20 2.39 0.80
CA GLU A 60 -0.86 1.43 -0.24
C GLU A 60 0.62 1.12 -0.19
N ILE A 61 0.95 -0.15 -0.40
CA ILE A 61 2.34 -0.62 -0.45
C ILE A 61 2.54 -1.29 -1.81
N TYR A 62 3.47 -0.75 -2.57
CA TYR A 62 3.82 -1.24 -3.90
C TYR A 62 5.13 -1.99 -3.79
N CYS A 63 5.16 -3.21 -4.29
CA CYS A 63 6.33 -4.07 -4.17
C CYS A 63 6.71 -4.71 -5.49
N ALA A 64 8.02 -4.95 -5.64
CA ALA A 64 8.54 -5.88 -6.63
C ALA A 64 9.08 -7.09 -5.86
N ALA A 65 8.61 -8.28 -6.19
CA ALA A 65 8.95 -9.50 -5.46
C ALA A 65 9.12 -10.68 -6.40
N GLU A 66 9.89 -11.67 -5.96
CA GLU A 66 10.07 -12.90 -6.74
C GLU A 66 8.82 -13.76 -6.73
N ASP A 67 8.17 -13.85 -5.55
CA ASP A 67 6.93 -14.60 -5.38
C ASP A 67 5.88 -13.64 -4.82
N SER A 68 5.11 -13.04 -5.71
CA SER A 68 4.13 -12.01 -5.32
C SER A 68 3.00 -12.56 -4.47
N GLU A 69 2.61 -13.81 -4.70
CA GLU A 69 1.55 -14.44 -3.90
C GLU A 69 1.97 -14.60 -2.45
N LEU A 70 3.14 -15.19 -2.23
CA LEU A 70 3.68 -15.36 -0.89
C LEU A 70 4.00 -14.01 -0.25
N ALA A 71 4.62 -13.11 -1.01
CA ALA A 71 4.99 -11.79 -0.51
C ALA A 71 3.77 -10.98 -0.07
N SER A 72 2.69 -10.99 -0.86
CA SER A 72 1.49 -10.25 -0.49
C SER A 72 0.84 -10.81 0.77
N LYS A 73 0.82 -12.14 0.91
CA LYS A 73 0.30 -12.78 2.13
C LYS A 73 1.12 -12.38 3.37
N LYS A 74 2.44 -12.48 3.26
CA LYS A 74 3.33 -12.11 4.36
C LYS A 74 3.26 -10.63 4.70
N LEU A 75 3.07 -9.80 3.68
CA LEU A 75 2.95 -8.36 3.87
C LEU A 75 1.65 -8.01 4.61
N LYS A 76 0.55 -8.70 4.31
CA LYS A 76 -0.70 -8.53 5.06
C LYS A 76 -0.50 -8.84 6.55
N GLU A 77 0.17 -9.95 6.85
CA GLU A 77 0.48 -10.36 8.21
C GLU A 77 1.36 -9.32 8.91
N PHE A 78 2.38 -8.85 8.21
CA PHE A 78 3.26 -7.81 8.72
C PHE A 78 2.50 -6.53 9.06
N LEU A 79 1.64 -6.10 8.16
CA LEU A 79 0.87 -4.87 8.34
C LEU A 79 -0.07 -4.98 9.54
N ALA A 80 -0.78 -6.09 9.66
CA ALA A 80 -1.69 -6.33 10.78
C ALA A 80 -0.94 -6.30 12.11
N GLU A 81 0.18 -7.00 12.18
CA GLU A 81 0.99 -7.08 13.39
C GLU A 81 1.59 -5.73 13.76
N SER A 82 2.19 -5.03 12.78
CA SER A 82 2.86 -3.76 13.06
C SER A 82 1.88 -2.65 13.44
N LYS A 83 0.64 -2.73 12.99
CA LYS A 83 -0.39 -1.73 13.29
C LYS A 83 -1.34 -2.14 14.40
N GLY A 84 -1.16 -3.33 14.97
CA GLY A 84 -1.99 -3.80 16.06
C GLY A 84 -3.44 -4.02 15.69
N VAL A 85 -3.69 -4.46 14.45
CA VAL A 85 -5.02 -4.74 13.93
C VAL A 85 -5.16 -6.24 13.74
N LYS A 86 -6.34 -6.78 14.02
CA LYS A 86 -6.60 -8.19 13.79
C LYS A 86 -6.52 -8.50 12.30
N PHE A 87 -5.84 -9.59 11.96
CA PHE A 87 -5.61 -9.97 10.56
C PHE A 87 -6.92 -10.08 9.78
N ASN A 88 -7.91 -10.76 10.34
CA ASN A 88 -9.19 -10.97 9.66
C ASN A 88 -9.93 -9.65 9.40
N GLU A 89 -9.88 -8.74 10.35
CA GLU A 89 -10.48 -7.42 10.21
C GLU A 89 -9.78 -6.62 9.10
N LEU A 90 -8.46 -6.68 9.08
CA LEU A 90 -7.70 -5.94 8.06
C LEU A 90 -7.91 -6.55 6.68
N GLU A 91 -7.81 -7.88 6.57
CA GLU A 91 -7.84 -8.56 5.29
C GLU A 91 -9.10 -8.29 4.48
N GLU A 92 -10.28 -8.23 5.14
CA GLU A 92 -11.53 -8.00 4.42
C GLU A 92 -11.63 -6.62 3.78
N HIS A 93 -10.77 -5.69 4.19
CA HIS A 93 -10.75 -4.33 3.65
C HIS A 93 -9.59 -4.09 2.68
N LEU A 94 -8.68 -5.05 2.56
CA LEU A 94 -7.52 -4.92 1.69
C LEU A 94 -7.82 -5.38 0.27
N TYR A 95 -7.19 -4.72 -0.69
CA TYR A 95 -7.14 -5.18 -2.07
C TYR A 95 -5.70 -5.48 -2.46
N VAL A 96 -5.55 -6.34 -3.44
CA VAL A 96 -4.24 -6.67 -4.03
C VAL A 96 -4.38 -6.61 -5.54
N PHE A 97 -3.49 -5.87 -6.17
CA PHE A 97 -3.38 -5.83 -7.62
C PHE A 97 -2.04 -6.41 -8.03
N LEU A 98 -2.03 -7.21 -9.09
CA LEU A 98 -0.82 -7.89 -9.55
C LEU A 98 -0.39 -7.36 -10.90
N ASN A 99 0.91 -7.23 -11.09
CA ASN A 99 1.56 -6.93 -12.37
C ASN A 99 0.94 -5.72 -13.10
N ASP A 100 0.38 -5.92 -14.28
CA ASP A 100 -0.20 -4.83 -15.07
C ASP A 100 -1.32 -4.10 -14.33
N ASP A 101 -2.11 -4.81 -13.55
CA ASP A 101 -3.17 -4.20 -12.75
C ASP A 101 -2.58 -3.31 -11.65
N ALA A 102 -1.47 -3.73 -11.05
CA ALA A 102 -0.76 -2.91 -10.06
C ALA A 102 -0.25 -1.63 -10.72
N ALA A 103 0.34 -1.73 -11.90
CA ALA A 103 0.83 -0.57 -12.63
C ALA A 103 -0.31 0.38 -13.01
N ARG A 104 -1.41 -0.16 -13.50
CA ARG A 104 -2.59 0.67 -13.85
C ARG A 104 -3.15 1.38 -12.63
N HIS A 105 -3.21 0.66 -11.51
CA HIS A 105 -3.69 1.25 -10.26
C HIS A 105 -2.79 2.39 -9.81
N ALA A 106 -1.47 2.19 -9.88
CA ALA A 106 -0.49 3.23 -9.52
C ALA A 106 -0.68 4.49 -10.37
N PHE A 107 -0.84 4.32 -11.68
CA PHE A 107 -1.07 5.45 -12.57
C PHE A 107 -2.39 6.17 -12.26
N ARG A 108 -3.43 5.42 -11.96
CA ARG A 108 -4.73 5.99 -11.61
C ARG A 108 -4.65 6.81 -10.33
N VAL A 109 -3.97 6.28 -9.32
CA VAL A 109 -3.79 6.97 -8.04
C VAL A 109 -2.97 8.24 -8.23
N ALA A 110 -1.86 8.15 -8.96
CA ALA A 110 -1.01 9.30 -9.24
C ALA A 110 -1.77 10.38 -10.00
N SER A 111 -2.55 9.99 -11.01
CA SER A 111 -3.37 10.91 -11.79
C SER A 111 -4.46 11.56 -10.94
N GLY A 112 -5.07 10.79 -10.04
CA GLY A 112 -6.09 11.30 -9.14
C GLY A 112 -5.52 12.33 -8.16
N LEU A 113 -4.34 12.07 -7.62
CA LEU A 113 -3.67 13.02 -6.73
C LEU A 113 -3.30 14.30 -7.48
N ASP A 114 -2.74 14.15 -8.67
CA ASP A 114 -2.41 15.29 -9.52
C ASP A 114 -3.66 16.09 -9.88
N SER A 115 -4.72 15.39 -10.22
CA SER A 115 -6.01 16.03 -10.56
C SER A 115 -6.55 16.82 -9.37
N MET A 116 -6.46 16.28 -8.17
CA MET A 116 -6.91 16.98 -6.97
C MET A 116 -6.11 18.25 -6.71
N VAL A 117 -4.81 18.19 -6.89
CA VAL A 117 -3.94 19.34 -6.70
C VAL A 117 -4.20 20.42 -7.76
N LEU A 118 -4.33 20.01 -9.01
CA LEU A 118 -4.49 20.92 -10.12
C LEU A 118 -5.94 21.35 -10.34
N ALA A 119 -6.89 20.51 -9.96
CA ALA A 119 -8.31 20.79 -10.21
C ALA A 119 -8.82 22.02 -9.46
N LYS A 120 -8.34 22.27 -8.26
CA LYS A 120 -8.78 23.43 -7.49
C LYS A 120 -8.49 24.76 -8.18
N PRO A 121 -7.24 25.04 -8.58
CA PRO A 121 -7.00 26.26 -9.34
C PRO A 121 -7.58 26.22 -10.75
N ARG A 122 -7.59 25.06 -11.38
CA ARG A 122 -8.11 24.91 -12.74
C ARG A 122 -9.62 25.03 -12.81
N SER A 123 -10.33 24.46 -11.84
CA SER A 123 -11.78 24.56 -11.83
C SER A 123 -12.25 25.98 -11.60
N SER A 124 -11.48 26.79 -10.90
CA SER A 124 -11.79 28.22 -10.76
C SER A 124 -11.43 29.01 -12.02
N ALA A 125 -10.45 28.54 -12.78
CA ALA A 125 -10.00 29.19 -14.02
C ALA A 125 -10.82 28.79 -15.23
N ARG A 126 -11.53 27.72 -15.14
CA ARG A 126 -12.32 27.19 -16.23
C ARG A 126 -13.79 27.54 -16.08
#